data_2b0466783d12c4845a2e77a23b0d8a48
#
_entry.id   2b0466783d12c4845a2e77a23b0d8a48
#
_cell.length_a   1.000
_cell.length_b   1.000
_cell.length_c   1.000
_cell.angle_alpha   90.00
_cell.angle_beta   90.00
_cell.angle_gamma   90.00
#
_symmetry.space_group_name_H-M   'P 1'
#
loop_
_entity.id
_entity.type
_entity.pdbx_description
1 polymer ?
#
loop_
_entity_poly.entity_id
_entity_poly.type
_entity_poly.pdbx_seq_one_letter_code
_entity_poly.pdbx_strand_id
1 'polypeptide(L)'
;TKSWDDANNQDGKRPNSVKVQLYANGQKQGSEMELNAGNGWSYTWTKLPKKSAGNEISYTVKETTELAAYRATVDDSDMGNIKITNSHTPEIMEVQGQKTWDDANNQDGKRPEEITVNLLKNGAKFKEMTVRADSDGNWKYAFTGLARYENGQEISYSVTENTVEGYSTELDGYNIKNSYTPAKTSVTVTKQWNDSNDKDKIRPAGIKVQLYANGQKKGEPVELKAADQWTYSWKDLPQKENGKDVAYTVKELDQVPGYTTSVDDKDHGNIIITNSHTPKISTVGRPRTGDTNQLMIYLAVLAIALTAIVGLVVVRRRRRQ
;
A
#
# COMPACT_ATOMS: atom_id res chain seq x y z
N THR A 1 2.67 39.62 -49.21
CA THR A 1 2.29 38.28 -48.76
C THR A 1 1.94 38.28 -47.28
N LYS A 2 1.06 37.37 -46.86
CA LYS A 2 0.69 37.15 -45.48
C LYS A 2 1.21 35.77 -45.03
N SER A 3 1.85 35.70 -43.87
CA SER A 3 2.29 34.45 -43.24
C SER A 3 1.78 34.34 -41.81
N TRP A 4 1.75 33.10 -41.30
CA TRP A 4 1.28 32.77 -39.98
C TRP A 4 2.36 32.01 -39.22
N ASP A 5 2.68 32.47 -38.02
CA ASP A 5 3.56 31.80 -37.05
C ASP A 5 2.73 31.42 -35.83
N ASP A 6 2.02 30.28 -35.91
CA ASP A 6 1.01 29.82 -34.95
C ASP A 6 0.94 28.30 -34.81
N ALA A 7 2.09 27.63 -34.96
CA ALA A 7 2.18 26.18 -34.93
C ALA A 7 1.15 25.50 -35.83
N ASN A 8 1.01 26.01 -37.07
CA ASN A 8 0.06 25.51 -38.06
C ASN A 8 -1.41 25.57 -37.60
N ASN A 9 -1.78 26.69 -36.95
CA ASN A 9 -3.12 26.91 -36.41
C ASN A 9 -3.55 25.90 -35.34
N GLN A 10 -2.60 25.52 -34.50
CA GLN A 10 -2.82 24.49 -33.43
C GLN A 10 -4.04 24.83 -32.57
N ASP A 11 -4.18 26.10 -32.17
CA ASP A 11 -5.27 26.55 -31.28
C ASP A 11 -6.56 26.91 -32.04
N GLY A 12 -6.56 26.79 -33.37
CA GLY A 12 -7.73 27.11 -34.19
C GLY A 12 -8.10 28.61 -34.23
N LYS A 13 -7.17 29.52 -33.88
CA LYS A 13 -7.43 30.95 -33.77
C LYS A 13 -7.27 31.69 -35.09
N ARG A 14 -6.67 31.08 -36.15
CA ARG A 14 -6.46 31.70 -37.45
C ARG A 14 -7.79 31.94 -38.13
N PRO A 15 -8.08 33.18 -38.54
CA PRO A 15 -9.29 33.50 -39.30
C PRO A 15 -9.24 32.94 -40.73
N ASN A 16 -10.39 32.81 -41.36
CA ASN A 16 -10.47 32.40 -42.76
C ASN A 16 -9.90 33.42 -43.72
N SER A 17 -9.90 34.73 -43.36
CA SER A 17 -9.35 35.81 -44.16
C SER A 17 -8.91 37.00 -43.30
N VAL A 18 -8.03 37.84 -43.85
CA VAL A 18 -7.67 39.16 -43.31
C VAL A 18 -7.75 40.19 -44.40
N LYS A 19 -7.94 41.47 -44.04
CA LYS A 19 -7.92 42.58 -44.94
C LYS A 19 -6.63 43.37 -44.81
N VAL A 20 -6.11 43.82 -45.93
CA VAL A 20 -4.91 44.64 -46.02
C VAL A 20 -5.18 45.88 -46.82
N GLN A 21 -4.57 47.04 -46.45
CA GLN A 21 -4.70 48.33 -47.12
C GLN A 21 -3.32 48.78 -47.60
N LEU A 22 -3.24 49.17 -48.91
CA LEU A 22 -2.08 49.83 -49.48
C LEU A 22 -2.06 51.30 -49.07
N TYR A 23 -0.89 51.85 -48.82
CA TYR A 23 -0.62 53.26 -48.57
C TYR A 23 0.48 53.72 -49.49
N ALA A 24 0.32 54.95 -50.02
CA ALA A 24 1.32 55.67 -50.78
C ALA A 24 1.69 56.98 -50.04
N ASN A 25 2.95 57.12 -49.63
CA ASN A 25 3.42 58.21 -48.79
C ASN A 25 2.53 58.41 -47.53
N GLY A 26 2.09 57.31 -46.89
CA GLY A 26 1.24 57.33 -45.70
C GLY A 26 -0.26 57.58 -45.94
N GLN A 27 -0.70 57.83 -47.20
CA GLN A 27 -2.11 58.02 -47.56
C GLN A 27 -2.69 56.73 -48.11
N LYS A 28 -3.95 56.39 -47.74
CA LYS A 28 -4.67 55.23 -48.28
C LYS A 28 -4.73 55.28 -49.81
N GLN A 29 -4.38 54.12 -50.41
CA GLN A 29 -4.38 53.93 -51.85
C GLN A 29 -5.32 52.83 -52.27
N GLY A 30 -6.43 53.20 -52.98
CA GLY A 30 -7.41 52.18 -53.39
C GLY A 30 -8.21 51.54 -52.24
N SER A 31 -8.91 50.46 -52.58
CA SER A 31 -9.73 49.69 -51.62
C SER A 31 -8.89 48.67 -50.85
N GLU A 32 -9.40 48.26 -49.69
CA GLU A 32 -8.85 47.11 -48.94
C GLU A 32 -8.94 45.85 -49.79
N MET A 33 -7.93 44.97 -49.64
CA MET A 33 -7.86 43.70 -50.32
C MET A 33 -7.96 42.57 -49.28
N GLU A 34 -8.73 41.50 -49.57
CA GLU A 34 -8.87 40.36 -48.76
C GLU A 34 -7.80 39.31 -49.12
N LEU A 35 -7.10 38.82 -48.11
CA LEU A 35 -6.16 37.71 -48.20
C LEU A 35 -6.73 36.48 -47.48
N ASN A 36 -6.72 35.33 -48.15
CA ASN A 36 -7.22 34.08 -47.64
C ASN A 36 -6.46 32.89 -48.29
N ALA A 37 -6.80 31.65 -47.87
CA ALA A 37 -6.18 30.45 -48.43
C ALA A 37 -6.41 30.29 -49.93
N GLY A 38 -7.56 30.76 -50.46
CA GLY A 38 -7.92 30.67 -51.88
C GLY A 38 -7.02 31.49 -52.80
N ASN A 39 -6.49 32.61 -52.30
CA ASN A 39 -5.53 33.45 -53.06
C ASN A 39 -4.07 33.24 -52.57
N GLY A 40 -3.81 32.15 -51.83
CA GLY A 40 -2.47 31.85 -51.30
C GLY A 40 -1.96 32.90 -50.31
N TRP A 41 -2.86 33.60 -49.61
CA TRP A 41 -2.51 34.64 -48.65
C TRP A 41 -1.65 35.74 -49.27
N SER A 42 -1.92 36.12 -50.57
CA SER A 42 -1.10 37.03 -51.34
C SER A 42 -1.97 37.90 -52.24
N TYR A 43 -1.49 39.13 -52.50
CA TYR A 43 -2.05 40.02 -53.49
C TYR A 43 -0.95 40.88 -54.08
N THR A 44 -1.06 41.23 -55.40
CA THR A 44 -0.12 42.07 -56.08
C THR A 44 -0.85 43.32 -56.66
N TRP A 45 -0.50 44.46 -56.14
CA TRP A 45 -0.89 45.74 -56.77
C TRP A 45 0.01 45.97 -57.96
N THR A 46 -0.60 46.26 -59.12
CA THR A 46 0.10 46.47 -60.39
C THR A 46 -0.10 47.90 -60.85
N LYS A 47 0.78 48.41 -61.79
CA LYS A 47 0.70 49.73 -62.40
C LYS A 47 0.78 50.88 -61.38
N LEU A 48 1.49 50.71 -60.30
CA LEU A 48 1.75 51.72 -59.30
C LEU A 48 2.78 52.76 -59.86
N PRO A 49 2.57 54.07 -59.72
CA PRO A 49 3.58 55.07 -60.10
C PRO A 49 4.82 54.99 -59.23
N LYS A 50 6.01 55.05 -59.77
CA LYS A 50 7.25 55.13 -59.01
C LYS A 50 7.51 56.49 -58.38
N LYS A 51 7.06 57.55 -59.07
CA LYS A 51 7.32 58.91 -58.65
C LYS A 51 6.05 59.81 -58.72
N SER A 52 5.99 60.82 -57.85
CA SER A 52 5.00 61.89 -57.85
C SER A 52 5.75 63.22 -57.71
N ALA A 53 5.49 64.16 -58.62
CA ALA A 53 6.17 65.47 -58.70
C ALA A 53 7.72 65.36 -58.60
N GLY A 54 8.32 64.29 -59.24
CA GLY A 54 9.75 64.05 -59.27
C GLY A 54 10.30 63.23 -58.09
N ASN A 55 9.57 63.10 -57.00
CA ASN A 55 9.98 62.35 -55.79
C ASN A 55 9.53 60.88 -55.85
N GLU A 56 10.32 59.95 -55.30
CA GLU A 56 9.93 58.56 -55.17
C GLU A 56 8.75 58.42 -54.21
N ILE A 57 7.82 57.48 -54.53
CA ILE A 57 6.67 57.17 -53.70
C ILE A 57 7.06 56.00 -52.82
N SER A 58 6.92 56.18 -51.48
CA SER A 58 7.06 55.09 -50.53
C SER A 58 5.74 54.34 -50.38
N TYR A 59 5.72 53.01 -50.71
CA TYR A 59 4.56 52.18 -50.57
C TYR A 59 4.70 51.33 -49.33
N THR A 60 3.65 51.27 -48.49
CA THR A 60 3.53 50.38 -47.32
C THR A 60 2.19 49.67 -47.33
N VAL A 61 2.09 48.52 -46.62
CA VAL A 61 0.83 47.78 -46.47
C VAL A 61 0.57 47.57 -44.98
N LYS A 62 -0.66 47.79 -44.57
CA LYS A 62 -1.11 47.53 -43.21
C LYS A 62 -2.23 46.51 -43.22
N GLU A 63 -2.21 45.55 -42.30
CA GLU A 63 -3.36 44.71 -41.97
C GLU A 63 -4.39 45.57 -41.24
N THR A 64 -5.63 45.53 -41.68
CA THR A 64 -6.74 46.30 -41.10
C THR A 64 -7.67 45.43 -40.29
N THR A 65 -7.55 44.09 -40.39
CA THR A 65 -8.24 43.14 -39.53
C THR A 65 -7.56 43.09 -38.16
N GLU A 66 -8.29 43.45 -37.10
CA GLU A 66 -7.80 43.30 -35.72
C GLU A 66 -7.97 41.88 -35.27
N LEU A 67 -6.88 41.25 -34.85
CA LEU A 67 -6.82 39.87 -34.35
C LEU A 67 -6.25 39.87 -32.94
N ALA A 68 -7.13 39.81 -31.94
CA ALA A 68 -6.73 39.90 -30.53
C ALA A 68 -5.76 38.75 -30.08
N ALA A 69 -5.84 37.59 -30.74
CA ALA A 69 -4.97 36.46 -30.43
C ALA A 69 -3.60 36.50 -31.12
N TYR A 70 -3.37 37.50 -32.02
CA TYR A 70 -2.16 37.56 -32.83
C TYR A 70 -1.42 38.88 -32.65
N ARG A 71 -0.11 38.82 -32.79
CA ARG A 71 0.76 39.97 -32.94
C ARG A 71 1.20 40.07 -34.41
N ALA A 72 0.80 41.15 -35.08
CA ALA A 72 1.21 41.40 -36.45
C ALA A 72 2.58 42.11 -36.50
N THR A 73 3.44 41.71 -37.44
CA THR A 73 4.69 42.37 -37.80
C THR A 73 4.70 42.55 -39.32
N VAL A 74 5.28 43.65 -39.78
CA VAL A 74 5.39 43.97 -41.21
C VAL A 74 6.88 44.13 -41.56
N ASP A 75 7.32 43.40 -42.56
CA ASP A 75 8.62 43.57 -43.18
C ASP A 75 8.37 44.29 -44.56
N ASP A 76 8.67 45.58 -44.64
CA ASP A 76 8.56 46.43 -45.79
C ASP A 76 9.93 46.89 -46.30
N SER A 77 11.01 46.24 -45.92
CA SER A 77 12.38 46.52 -46.36
C SER A 77 12.54 46.40 -47.90
N ASP A 78 11.73 45.51 -48.53
CA ASP A 78 11.55 45.44 -49.98
C ASP A 78 10.11 45.84 -50.36
N MET A 79 9.93 47.09 -50.85
CA MET A 79 8.62 47.58 -51.25
C MET A 79 7.95 46.74 -52.34
N GLY A 80 8.74 45.94 -53.10
CA GLY A 80 8.22 45.02 -54.12
C GLY A 80 7.69 43.67 -53.49
N ASN A 81 8.08 43.38 -52.27
CA ASN A 81 7.77 42.09 -51.60
C ASN A 81 7.46 42.26 -50.11
N ILE A 82 6.49 43.10 -49.78
CA ILE A 82 6.07 43.36 -48.42
C ILE A 82 5.49 42.06 -47.80
N LYS A 83 5.96 41.73 -46.61
CA LYS A 83 5.52 40.53 -45.83
C LYS A 83 4.88 40.93 -44.54
N ILE A 84 3.66 40.47 -44.28
CA ILE A 84 2.97 40.58 -42.98
C ILE A 84 2.98 39.23 -42.33
N THR A 85 3.49 39.14 -41.07
CA THR A 85 3.49 37.91 -40.29
C THR A 85 2.64 38.11 -39.05
N ASN A 86 1.65 37.24 -38.82
CA ASN A 86 0.92 37.18 -37.55
C ASN A 86 1.43 35.99 -36.74
N SER A 87 1.87 36.29 -35.52
CA SER A 87 2.40 35.31 -34.58
C SER A 87 1.43 35.11 -33.43
N HIS A 88 1.18 33.85 -33.07
CA HIS A 88 0.43 33.39 -31.91
C HIS A 88 1.20 32.28 -31.20
N THR A 89 1.37 32.42 -29.88
CA THR A 89 1.96 31.35 -29.08
C THR A 89 0.85 30.43 -28.62
N PRO A 90 0.88 29.12 -28.97
CA PRO A 90 -0.14 28.18 -28.57
C PRO A 90 -0.29 28.07 -27.07
N GLU A 91 -1.52 27.85 -26.63
CA GLU A 91 -1.83 27.62 -25.21
C GLU A 91 -1.29 26.28 -24.72
N ILE A 92 -0.69 26.30 -23.55
CA ILE A 92 -0.21 25.10 -22.85
C ILE A 92 -0.98 24.93 -21.56
N MET A 93 -0.97 23.69 -21.05
CA MET A 93 -1.55 23.32 -19.77
C MET A 93 -0.63 22.34 -19.02
N GLU A 94 -1.03 22.02 -17.81
CA GLU A 94 -0.38 21.08 -16.94
C GLU A 94 -1.40 20.07 -16.41
N VAL A 95 -0.97 18.81 -16.28
CA VAL A 95 -1.69 17.75 -15.57
C VAL A 95 -0.86 17.36 -14.36
N GLN A 96 -1.37 17.67 -13.17
CA GLN A 96 -0.71 17.32 -11.92
C GLN A 96 -1.63 16.48 -11.04
N GLY A 97 -1.04 15.59 -10.28
CA GLY A 97 -1.76 14.71 -9.38
C GLY A 97 -0.90 14.22 -8.22
N GLN A 98 -1.57 13.52 -7.34
CA GLN A 98 -0.98 12.93 -6.15
C GLN A 98 -1.33 11.44 -6.09
N LYS A 99 -0.35 10.61 -5.69
CA LYS A 99 -0.56 9.23 -5.34
C LYS A 99 -0.71 9.08 -3.84
N THR A 100 -1.71 8.29 -3.41
CA THR A 100 -1.92 7.94 -2.00
C THR A 100 -2.04 6.43 -1.82
N TRP A 101 -1.81 5.95 -0.60
CA TRP A 101 -1.81 4.55 -0.23
C TRP A 101 -2.74 4.32 0.96
N ASP A 102 -3.61 3.31 0.86
CA ASP A 102 -4.46 2.84 1.94
C ASP A 102 -4.08 1.38 2.23
N ASP A 103 -3.02 1.18 3.02
CA ASP A 103 -2.35 -0.09 3.27
C ASP A 103 -1.82 -0.22 4.71
N ALA A 104 -2.48 0.47 5.65
CA ALA A 104 -2.07 0.55 7.05
C ALA A 104 -0.59 0.98 7.19
N ASN A 105 -0.20 2.03 6.44
CA ASN A 105 1.16 2.56 6.42
C ASN A 105 2.22 1.53 6.01
N ASN A 106 1.91 0.78 4.93
CA ASN A 106 2.78 -0.27 4.40
C ASN A 106 3.09 -1.39 5.40
N GLN A 107 2.09 -1.75 6.21
CA GLN A 107 2.23 -2.76 7.28
C GLN A 107 2.87 -4.06 6.78
N ASP A 108 2.44 -4.56 5.62
CA ASP A 108 2.92 -5.82 5.06
C ASP A 108 4.18 -5.67 4.18
N GLY A 109 4.72 -4.43 4.05
CA GLY A 109 5.92 -4.16 3.27
C GLY A 109 5.76 -4.37 1.76
N LYS A 110 4.53 -4.29 1.24
CA LYS A 110 4.22 -4.57 -0.18
C LYS A 110 4.25 -3.34 -1.08
N ARG A 111 4.26 -2.13 -0.49
CA ARG A 111 4.33 -0.90 -1.25
C ARG A 111 5.63 -0.86 -2.05
N PRO A 112 5.59 -0.68 -3.37
CA PRO A 112 6.79 -0.58 -4.19
C PRO A 112 7.53 0.73 -3.91
N GLU A 113 8.80 0.80 -4.28
CA GLU A 113 9.60 2.03 -4.19
C GLU A 113 9.22 3.05 -5.24
N GLU A 114 8.62 2.61 -6.35
CA GLU A 114 8.20 3.45 -7.46
C GLU A 114 6.95 2.90 -8.15
N ILE A 115 6.22 3.78 -8.80
CA ILE A 115 5.09 3.45 -9.69
C ILE A 115 5.30 4.12 -11.04
N THR A 116 4.60 3.64 -12.06
CA THR A 116 4.53 4.30 -13.36
C THR A 116 3.14 4.89 -13.57
N VAL A 117 3.09 6.20 -13.78
CA VAL A 117 1.88 6.94 -14.15
C VAL A 117 1.92 7.20 -15.67
N ASN A 118 0.86 6.81 -16.37
CA ASN A 118 0.69 7.07 -17.78
C ASN A 118 -0.24 8.28 -17.99
N LEU A 119 0.18 9.22 -18.81
CA LEU A 119 -0.66 10.29 -19.32
C LEU A 119 -1.29 9.82 -20.63
N LEU A 120 -2.60 9.91 -20.73
CA LEU A 120 -3.35 9.65 -21.95
C LEU A 120 -3.79 10.99 -22.58
N LYS A 121 -3.68 11.07 -23.91
CA LYS A 121 -4.18 12.15 -24.75
C LYS A 121 -5.33 11.59 -25.59
N ASN A 122 -6.53 12.12 -25.42
CA ASN A 122 -7.74 11.66 -26.11
C ASN A 122 -7.93 10.12 -25.99
N GLY A 123 -7.63 9.55 -24.80
CA GLY A 123 -7.75 8.12 -24.50
C GLY A 123 -6.57 7.24 -24.94
N ALA A 124 -5.61 7.75 -25.71
CA ALA A 124 -4.42 7.00 -26.10
C ALA A 124 -3.20 7.37 -25.23
N LYS A 125 -2.37 6.37 -24.89
CA LYS A 125 -1.13 6.62 -24.13
C LYS A 125 -0.23 7.59 -24.88
N PHE A 126 0.16 8.68 -24.20
CA PHE A 126 0.95 9.76 -24.79
C PHE A 126 2.33 9.90 -24.13
N LYS A 127 2.38 9.89 -22.79
CA LYS A 127 3.61 9.98 -22.00
C LYS A 127 3.52 9.05 -20.80
N GLU A 128 4.64 8.78 -20.17
CA GLU A 128 4.70 8.11 -18.88
C GLU A 128 5.72 8.78 -17.97
N MET A 129 5.56 8.57 -16.66
CA MET A 129 6.46 9.09 -15.64
C MET A 129 6.61 8.08 -14.51
N THR A 130 7.85 7.82 -14.11
CA THR A 130 8.13 7.11 -12.86
C THR A 130 7.97 8.07 -11.69
N VAL A 131 7.17 7.66 -10.69
CA VAL A 131 6.87 8.45 -9.49
C VAL A 131 7.37 7.70 -8.27
N ARG A 132 8.03 8.42 -7.37
CA ARG A 132 8.56 7.94 -6.08
C ARG A 132 8.14 8.89 -4.97
N ALA A 133 8.23 8.42 -3.72
CA ALA A 133 8.10 9.30 -2.58
C ALA A 133 9.21 10.37 -2.59
N ASP A 134 8.85 11.61 -2.30
CA ASP A 134 9.81 12.68 -2.01
C ASP A 134 10.39 12.52 -0.57
N SER A 135 11.26 13.45 -0.15
CA SER A 135 11.87 13.43 1.19
C SER A 135 10.85 13.48 2.34
N ASP A 136 9.66 13.99 2.08
CA ASP A 136 8.57 14.11 3.06
C ASP A 136 7.57 12.94 2.96
N GLY A 137 7.85 11.97 2.07
CA GLY A 137 7.01 10.81 1.84
C GLY A 137 5.82 11.04 0.91
N ASN A 138 5.74 12.20 0.24
CA ASN A 138 4.67 12.50 -0.69
C ASN A 138 4.97 11.94 -2.07
N TRP A 139 3.96 11.45 -2.74
CA TRP A 139 4.03 10.92 -4.10
C TRP A 139 3.30 11.88 -5.05
N LYS A 140 4.02 12.87 -5.57
CA LYS A 140 3.48 13.90 -6.46
C LYS A 140 4.04 13.74 -7.85
N TYR A 141 3.26 14.15 -8.86
CA TYR A 141 3.69 14.15 -10.24
C TYR A 141 3.02 15.28 -11.01
N ALA A 142 3.70 15.75 -12.08
CA ALA A 142 3.20 16.76 -12.98
C ALA A 142 3.73 16.54 -14.39
N PHE A 143 2.85 16.53 -15.37
CA PHE A 143 3.17 16.61 -16.79
C PHE A 143 2.95 18.03 -17.24
N THR A 144 4.03 18.74 -17.54
CA THR A 144 4.02 20.16 -17.91
C THR A 144 4.23 20.36 -19.41
N GLY A 145 3.95 21.58 -19.91
CA GLY A 145 4.15 21.93 -21.31
C GLY A 145 3.27 21.15 -22.28
N LEU A 146 2.09 20.74 -21.83
CA LEU A 146 1.13 20.03 -22.66
C LEU A 146 0.36 21.00 -23.54
N ALA A 147 0.18 20.67 -24.81
CA ALA A 147 -0.68 21.42 -25.68
C ALA A 147 -2.12 21.39 -25.15
N ARG A 148 -2.78 22.57 -25.08
CA ARG A 148 -4.19 22.61 -24.68
C ARG A 148 -5.12 22.23 -25.82
N TYR A 149 -4.74 22.61 -27.06
CA TYR A 149 -5.53 22.38 -28.26
C TYR A 149 -4.76 21.59 -29.31
N GLU A 150 -5.49 20.93 -30.20
CA GLU A 150 -4.99 20.29 -31.41
C GLU A 150 -6.01 20.50 -32.53
N ASN A 151 -5.59 21.13 -33.64
CA ASN A 151 -6.48 21.50 -34.75
C ASN A 151 -7.72 22.30 -34.30
N GLY A 152 -7.54 23.18 -33.30
CA GLY A 152 -8.61 24.01 -32.75
C GLY A 152 -9.55 23.31 -31.77
N GLN A 153 -9.33 22.02 -31.44
CA GLN A 153 -10.12 21.28 -30.49
C GLN A 153 -9.34 21.10 -29.17
N GLU A 154 -10.03 21.27 -28.06
CA GLU A 154 -9.43 21.09 -26.75
C GLU A 154 -9.07 19.60 -26.53
N ILE A 155 -7.87 19.32 -26.07
CA ILE A 155 -7.36 17.97 -25.84
C ILE A 155 -7.85 17.49 -24.48
N SER A 156 -8.45 16.29 -24.45
CA SER A 156 -8.79 15.61 -23.20
C SER A 156 -7.59 14.81 -22.69
N TYR A 157 -7.10 15.18 -21.50
CA TYR A 157 -6.06 14.43 -20.80
C TYR A 157 -6.65 13.63 -19.65
N SER A 158 -6.13 12.43 -19.46
CA SER A 158 -6.44 11.55 -18.30
C SER A 158 -5.19 10.79 -17.89
N VAL A 159 -5.22 10.17 -16.72
CA VAL A 159 -4.11 9.37 -16.21
C VAL A 159 -4.53 7.96 -15.90
N THR A 160 -3.57 7.03 -15.97
CA THR A 160 -3.69 5.66 -15.45
C THR A 160 -2.40 5.30 -14.75
N GLU A 161 -2.44 4.26 -13.92
CA GLU A 161 -1.28 3.66 -13.28
C GLU A 161 -1.02 2.28 -13.86
N ASN A 162 0.24 1.88 -14.00
CA ASN A 162 0.57 0.48 -14.23
C ASN A 162 0.17 -0.35 -13.00
N THR A 163 -0.33 -1.56 -13.22
CA THR A 163 -0.80 -2.43 -12.13
C THR A 163 0.27 -2.61 -11.05
N VAL A 164 -0.12 -2.33 -9.80
CA VAL A 164 0.68 -2.63 -8.60
C VAL A 164 0.14 -3.92 -7.99
N GLU A 165 0.99 -4.94 -7.92
CA GLU A 165 0.58 -6.27 -7.47
C GLU A 165 0.00 -6.25 -6.05
N GLY A 166 -1.18 -6.85 -5.89
CA GLY A 166 -1.90 -6.95 -4.63
C GLY A 166 -2.69 -5.71 -4.24
N TYR A 167 -2.62 -4.62 -5.01
CA TYR A 167 -3.39 -3.39 -4.76
C TYR A 167 -4.55 -3.24 -5.75
N SER A 168 -5.63 -2.66 -5.28
CA SER A 168 -6.68 -2.08 -6.11
C SER A 168 -6.39 -0.60 -6.32
N THR A 169 -6.62 -0.09 -7.55
CA THR A 169 -6.38 1.32 -7.91
C THR A 169 -7.71 2.03 -8.11
N GLU A 170 -7.85 3.21 -7.52
CA GLU A 170 -8.96 4.16 -7.70
C GLU A 170 -8.40 5.48 -8.23
N LEU A 171 -9.12 6.09 -9.18
CA LEU A 171 -8.77 7.38 -9.79
C LEU A 171 -9.83 8.41 -9.42
N ASP A 172 -9.38 9.59 -8.97
CA ASP A 172 -10.20 10.78 -8.75
C ASP A 172 -9.57 11.97 -9.48
N GLY A 173 -10.09 12.28 -10.67
CA GLY A 173 -9.45 13.22 -11.60
C GLY A 173 -8.05 12.73 -11.97
N TYR A 174 -7.05 13.46 -11.54
CA TYR A 174 -5.64 13.12 -11.72
C TYR A 174 -5.01 12.50 -10.45
N ASN A 175 -5.77 12.33 -9.37
CA ASN A 175 -5.26 11.67 -8.17
C ASN A 175 -5.43 10.15 -8.27
N ILE A 176 -4.46 9.42 -7.72
CA ILE A 176 -4.40 7.96 -7.73
C ILE A 176 -4.36 7.47 -6.30
N LYS A 177 -5.27 6.57 -5.92
CA LYS A 177 -5.27 5.90 -4.63
C LYS A 177 -5.12 4.40 -4.82
N ASN A 178 -4.14 3.78 -4.17
CA ASN A 178 -4.04 2.33 -4.10
C ASN A 178 -4.40 1.83 -2.71
N SER A 179 -5.24 0.79 -2.67
CA SER A 179 -5.72 0.18 -1.44
C SER A 179 -5.31 -1.29 -1.37
N TYR A 180 -4.82 -1.69 -0.20
CA TYR A 180 -4.44 -3.06 0.15
C TYR A 180 -4.88 -3.36 1.58
N THR A 181 -5.52 -4.51 1.81
CA THR A 181 -5.90 -4.94 3.15
C THR A 181 -4.83 -5.85 3.72
N PRO A 182 -4.09 -5.43 4.75
CA PRO A 182 -3.06 -6.24 5.38
C PRO A 182 -3.59 -7.53 6.00
N ALA A 183 -2.75 -8.55 5.99
CA ALA A 183 -3.08 -9.84 6.58
C ALA A 183 -3.16 -9.77 8.11
N LYS A 184 -4.11 -10.51 8.67
CA LYS A 184 -4.33 -10.63 10.12
C LYS A 184 -4.08 -12.05 10.60
N THR A 185 -3.78 -12.20 11.88
CA THR A 185 -3.60 -13.47 12.56
C THR A 185 -4.31 -13.47 13.91
N SER A 186 -4.29 -14.60 14.61
CA SER A 186 -4.76 -14.74 15.97
C SER A 186 -3.73 -15.51 16.82
N VAL A 187 -3.71 -15.25 18.11
CA VAL A 187 -2.90 -15.96 19.10
C VAL A 187 -3.82 -16.47 20.18
N THR A 188 -3.77 -17.76 20.44
CA THR A 188 -4.52 -18.42 21.51
C THR A 188 -3.53 -18.86 22.60
N VAL A 189 -3.85 -18.56 23.84
CA VAL A 189 -3.14 -19.08 25.00
C VAL A 189 -4.01 -20.08 25.75
N THR A 190 -3.44 -21.22 26.11
CA THR A 190 -4.08 -22.23 26.95
C THR A 190 -3.24 -22.47 28.19
N LYS A 191 -3.83 -22.29 29.37
CA LYS A 191 -3.21 -22.63 30.64
C LYS A 191 -3.47 -24.08 30.97
N GLN A 192 -2.42 -24.82 31.24
CA GLN A 192 -2.48 -26.20 31.72
C GLN A 192 -1.95 -26.31 33.15
N TRP A 193 -2.52 -27.24 33.91
CA TRP A 193 -2.13 -27.54 35.26
C TRP A 193 -1.67 -29.01 35.38
N ASN A 194 -0.44 -29.23 35.80
CA ASN A 194 0.12 -30.55 36.10
C ASN A 194 0.30 -30.67 37.60
N ASP A 195 -0.78 -30.96 38.33
CA ASP A 195 -0.84 -30.92 39.79
C ASP A 195 -1.70 -32.04 40.41
N SER A 196 -1.86 -33.14 39.68
CA SER A 196 -2.69 -34.28 40.09
C SER A 196 -4.14 -33.86 40.40
N ASN A 197 -4.72 -33.03 39.52
CA ASN A 197 -6.08 -32.49 39.65
C ASN A 197 -6.29 -31.64 40.92
N ASP A 198 -5.35 -30.72 41.19
CA ASP A 198 -5.36 -29.81 42.34
C ASP A 198 -5.45 -30.56 43.68
N LYS A 199 -4.66 -31.66 43.81
CA LYS A 199 -4.71 -32.53 44.97
C LYS A 199 -4.46 -31.80 46.29
N ASP A 200 -3.54 -30.84 46.32
CA ASP A 200 -3.17 -30.06 47.50
C ASP A 200 -4.04 -28.82 47.71
N LYS A 201 -5.02 -28.54 46.82
CA LYS A 201 -5.96 -27.40 46.85
C LYS A 201 -5.26 -26.04 46.88
N ILE A 202 -4.17 -25.90 46.11
CA ILE A 202 -3.39 -24.64 46.03
C ILE A 202 -3.50 -23.93 44.68
N ARG A 203 -4.26 -24.50 43.72
CA ARG A 203 -4.50 -23.88 42.43
C ARG A 203 -5.30 -22.56 42.61
N PRO A 204 -4.84 -21.43 42.06
CA PRO A 204 -5.58 -20.15 42.17
C PRO A 204 -6.87 -20.19 41.32
N ALA A 205 -7.82 -19.32 41.67
CA ALA A 205 -9.06 -19.17 40.90
C ALA A 205 -8.85 -18.59 39.49
N GLY A 206 -7.77 -17.85 39.28
CA GLY A 206 -7.37 -17.27 37.99
C GLY A 206 -5.90 -16.90 37.98
N ILE A 207 -5.36 -16.70 36.78
CA ILE A 207 -4.02 -16.19 36.56
C ILE A 207 -4.08 -15.08 35.50
N LYS A 208 -3.13 -14.15 35.52
CA LYS A 208 -3.02 -13.09 34.50
C LYS A 208 -1.92 -13.43 33.49
N VAL A 209 -2.24 -13.24 32.23
CA VAL A 209 -1.32 -13.38 31.11
C VAL A 209 -1.21 -12.10 30.32
N GLN A 210 -0.04 -11.81 29.76
CA GLN A 210 0.23 -10.64 28.92
C GLN A 210 0.71 -11.09 27.56
N LEU A 211 0.06 -10.56 26.51
CA LEU A 211 0.52 -10.71 25.13
C LEU A 211 1.67 -9.73 24.86
N TYR A 212 2.65 -10.17 24.12
CA TYR A 212 3.76 -9.37 23.60
C TYR A 212 3.82 -9.52 22.08
N ALA A 213 4.12 -8.41 21.40
CA ALA A 213 4.41 -8.36 19.97
C ALA A 213 5.85 -7.83 19.81
N ASN A 214 6.72 -8.57 19.14
CA ASN A 214 8.15 -8.22 18.99
C ASN A 214 8.83 -7.83 20.32
N GLY A 215 8.44 -8.54 21.41
CA GLY A 215 8.98 -8.30 22.76
C GLY A 215 8.36 -7.11 23.52
N GLN A 216 7.47 -6.33 22.91
CA GLN A 216 6.76 -5.22 23.54
C GLN A 216 5.36 -5.65 24.00
N LYS A 217 4.89 -5.13 25.14
CA LYS A 217 3.54 -5.39 25.63
C LYS A 217 2.50 -4.96 24.61
N LYS A 218 1.53 -5.83 24.34
CA LYS A 218 0.41 -5.59 23.43
C LYS A 218 -0.91 -5.68 24.16
N GLY A 219 -1.61 -4.57 24.31
CA GLY A 219 -2.88 -4.50 25.06
C GLY A 219 -2.72 -4.71 26.56
N GLU A 220 -3.87 -4.81 27.25
CA GLU A 220 -3.94 -5.07 28.70
C GLU A 220 -3.80 -6.56 29.01
N PRO A 221 -3.33 -6.92 30.23
CA PRO A 221 -3.30 -8.30 30.69
C PRO A 221 -4.71 -8.92 30.72
N VAL A 222 -4.78 -10.21 30.39
CA VAL A 222 -6.04 -10.99 30.43
C VAL A 222 -5.98 -11.98 31.56
N GLU A 223 -7.11 -12.15 32.27
CA GLU A 223 -7.26 -13.17 33.32
C GLU A 223 -7.81 -14.47 32.72
N LEU A 224 -7.15 -15.59 32.98
CA LEU A 224 -7.58 -16.94 32.62
C LEU A 224 -8.18 -17.62 33.83
N LYS A 225 -9.38 -18.20 33.68
CA LYS A 225 -10.13 -18.89 34.74
C LYS A 225 -10.66 -20.24 34.26
N ALA A 226 -11.07 -21.10 35.22
CA ALA A 226 -11.71 -22.35 34.91
C ALA A 226 -13.01 -22.21 34.13
N ALA A 227 -13.79 -21.13 34.37
CA ALA A 227 -15.02 -20.82 33.64
C ALA A 227 -14.78 -20.62 32.13
N ASP A 228 -13.62 -20.11 31.75
CA ASP A 228 -13.19 -19.89 30.36
C ASP A 228 -12.33 -21.06 29.83
N GLN A 229 -12.39 -22.24 30.51
CA GLN A 229 -11.57 -23.42 30.20
C GLN A 229 -10.07 -23.08 30.17
N TRP A 230 -9.64 -22.10 30.92
CA TRP A 230 -8.24 -21.64 30.99
C TRP A 230 -7.64 -21.21 29.67
N THR A 231 -8.48 -20.67 28.74
CA THR A 231 -8.09 -20.33 27.37
C THR A 231 -8.55 -18.91 27.02
N TYR A 232 -7.74 -18.22 26.23
CA TYR A 232 -8.10 -16.91 25.64
C TYR A 232 -7.47 -16.78 24.25
N SER A 233 -8.18 -16.09 23.35
CA SER A 233 -7.69 -15.82 21.98
C SER A 233 -7.74 -14.33 21.67
N TRP A 234 -6.59 -13.76 21.34
CA TRP A 234 -6.50 -12.44 20.71
C TRP A 234 -6.72 -12.62 19.22
N LYS A 235 -7.64 -11.85 18.65
CA LYS A 235 -8.01 -11.89 17.22
C LYS A 235 -7.59 -10.60 16.54
N ASP A 236 -7.63 -10.61 15.20
CA ASP A 236 -7.37 -9.44 14.36
C ASP A 236 -6.00 -8.79 14.58
N LEU A 237 -5.04 -9.57 15.02
CA LEU A 237 -3.68 -9.11 15.23
C LEU A 237 -2.98 -8.92 13.87
N PRO A 238 -2.12 -7.90 13.69
CA PRO A 238 -1.26 -7.77 12.52
C PRO A 238 -0.41 -9.02 12.31
N GLN A 239 -0.42 -9.62 11.12
CA GLN A 239 0.51 -10.72 10.82
C GLN A 239 1.92 -10.20 10.61
N LYS A 240 2.04 -9.01 10.02
CA LYS A 240 3.33 -8.35 9.74
C LYS A 240 3.38 -6.94 10.31
N GLU A 241 4.58 -6.45 10.48
CA GLU A 241 4.91 -5.07 10.81
C GLU A 241 6.16 -4.68 10.03
N ASN A 242 6.08 -3.59 9.23
CA ASN A 242 7.16 -3.16 8.34
C ASN A 242 7.68 -4.31 7.44
N GLY A 243 6.76 -5.12 6.92
CA GLY A 243 7.05 -6.25 6.02
C GLY A 243 7.59 -7.51 6.68
N LYS A 244 7.83 -7.52 8.00
CA LYS A 244 8.35 -8.67 8.76
C LYS A 244 7.24 -9.30 9.58
N ASP A 245 7.27 -10.63 9.72
CA ASP A 245 6.33 -11.34 10.57
C ASP A 245 6.47 -10.88 12.03
N VAL A 246 5.33 -10.65 12.69
CA VAL A 246 5.30 -10.25 14.10
C VAL A 246 5.49 -11.48 14.99
N ALA A 247 6.51 -11.45 15.83
CA ALA A 247 6.76 -12.50 16.83
C ALA A 247 5.85 -12.27 18.04
N TYR A 248 4.75 -13.04 18.13
CA TYR A 248 3.89 -13.04 19.30
C TYR A 248 4.36 -14.02 20.35
N THR A 249 4.37 -13.58 21.63
CA THR A 249 4.64 -14.42 22.79
C THR A 249 3.67 -14.07 23.91
N VAL A 250 3.42 -15.03 24.83
CA VAL A 250 2.58 -14.80 26.02
C VAL A 250 3.36 -15.14 27.26
N LYS A 251 3.24 -14.29 28.28
CA LYS A 251 3.85 -14.54 29.60
C LYS A 251 2.78 -14.54 30.67
N GLU A 252 2.87 -15.49 31.62
CA GLU A 252 2.17 -15.44 32.88
C GLU A 252 2.78 -14.34 33.75
N LEU A 253 1.96 -13.47 34.29
CA LEU A 253 2.41 -12.36 35.13
C LEU A 253 2.48 -12.73 36.62
N ASP A 254 1.60 -13.66 37.04
CA ASP A 254 1.49 -14.07 38.41
C ASP A 254 2.49 -15.22 38.72
N GLN A 255 3.33 -15.06 39.71
CA GLN A 255 4.11 -16.15 40.22
C GLN A 255 3.23 -16.97 41.18
N VAL A 256 2.76 -18.16 40.75
CA VAL A 256 1.88 -19.00 41.53
C VAL A 256 2.71 -19.77 42.56
N PRO A 257 2.51 -19.54 43.90
CA PRO A 257 3.28 -20.21 44.93
C PRO A 257 3.14 -21.73 44.87
N GLY A 258 4.24 -22.41 44.94
CA GLY A 258 4.29 -23.90 44.93
C GLY A 258 4.26 -24.53 43.52
N TYR A 259 4.22 -23.71 42.46
CA TYR A 259 4.29 -24.20 41.10
C TYR A 259 5.57 -23.72 40.40
N THR A 260 5.98 -24.53 39.41
CA THR A 260 6.97 -24.15 38.40
C THR A 260 6.26 -23.94 37.05
N THR A 261 6.57 -22.85 36.37
CA THR A 261 5.93 -22.49 35.09
C THR A 261 6.83 -22.83 33.92
N SER A 262 6.28 -23.45 32.88
CA SER A 262 6.91 -23.63 31.57
C SER A 262 5.99 -23.12 30.45
N VAL A 263 6.58 -22.65 29.36
CA VAL A 263 5.87 -22.14 28.20
C VAL A 263 6.32 -22.95 26.98
N ASP A 264 5.36 -23.47 26.23
CA ASP A 264 5.55 -24.00 24.87
C ASP A 264 4.95 -23.03 23.88
N ASP A 265 5.81 -22.34 23.14
CA ASP A 265 5.50 -21.32 22.14
C ASP A 265 6.02 -21.69 20.73
N LYS A 266 6.31 -22.98 20.50
CA LYS A 266 6.76 -23.47 19.19
C LYS A 266 5.73 -23.21 18.08
N ASP A 267 4.44 -23.33 18.43
CA ASP A 267 3.34 -22.86 17.60
C ASP A 267 2.94 -21.45 18.07
N HIS A 268 3.42 -20.44 17.36
CA HIS A 268 3.15 -19.03 17.69
C HIS A 268 1.67 -18.64 17.66
N GLY A 269 0.80 -19.45 17.05
CA GLY A 269 -0.65 -19.29 17.06
C GLY A 269 -1.33 -19.95 18.27
N ASN A 270 -0.69 -20.95 18.92
CA ASN A 270 -1.24 -21.73 20.01
C ASN A 270 -0.21 -21.94 21.12
N ILE A 271 -0.16 -21.01 22.05
CA ILE A 271 0.82 -20.98 23.15
C ILE A 271 0.25 -21.73 24.35
N ILE A 272 1.04 -22.66 24.93
CA ILE A 272 0.65 -23.40 26.10
C ILE A 272 1.53 -23.00 27.28
N ILE A 273 0.89 -22.56 28.37
CA ILE A 273 1.53 -22.26 29.64
C ILE A 273 1.18 -23.37 30.63
N THR A 274 2.17 -24.13 31.10
CA THR A 274 1.97 -25.23 32.05
C THR A 274 2.55 -24.85 33.40
N ASN A 275 1.70 -24.90 34.44
CA ASN A 275 2.15 -24.86 35.84
C ASN A 275 2.16 -26.26 36.43
N SER A 276 3.32 -26.67 36.92
CA SER A 276 3.55 -28.00 37.51
C SER A 276 3.78 -27.92 39.01
N HIS A 277 3.07 -28.74 39.76
CA HIS A 277 3.21 -28.92 41.20
C HIS A 277 3.25 -30.43 41.55
N THR A 278 4.22 -30.85 42.34
CA THR A 278 4.26 -32.21 42.86
C THR A 278 3.58 -32.23 44.23
N PRO A 279 2.39 -32.88 44.35
CA PRO A 279 1.70 -32.94 45.62
C PRO A 279 2.52 -33.63 46.72
N LYS A 280 2.39 -33.15 47.94
CA LYS A 280 3.02 -33.77 49.07
C LYS A 280 2.47 -35.20 49.24
N ILE A 281 3.34 -36.17 49.35
CA ILE A 281 2.94 -37.53 49.74
C ILE A 281 2.49 -37.43 51.22
N SER A 282 1.18 -37.55 51.49
CA SER A 282 0.75 -37.85 52.84
C SER A 282 1.39 -39.19 53.19
N THR A 283 2.43 -39.17 53.99
CA THR A 283 2.80 -40.31 54.79
C THR A 283 1.68 -40.48 55.81
N VAL A 284 0.53 -41.01 55.38
CA VAL A 284 -0.39 -41.69 56.26
C VAL A 284 0.48 -42.74 56.86
N GLY A 285 0.72 -42.67 58.20
CA GLY A 285 1.65 -43.48 58.88
C GLY A 285 1.48 -44.94 58.42
N ARG A 286 2.53 -45.55 57.97
CA ARG A 286 2.54 -47.05 57.85
C ARG A 286 1.93 -47.56 59.11
N PRO A 287 0.90 -48.43 59.04
CA PRO A 287 0.49 -49.12 60.23
C PRO A 287 1.80 -49.70 60.82
N ARG A 288 2.09 -49.36 62.07
CA ARG A 288 3.17 -50.04 62.80
C ARG A 288 2.75 -51.48 62.87
N THR A 289 3.11 -52.28 61.88
CA THR A 289 3.16 -53.73 62.03
C THR A 289 4.33 -54.02 62.95
N GLY A 290 4.22 -53.60 64.19
CA GLY A 290 5.11 -53.89 65.29
C GLY A 290 4.55 -55.05 66.09
N ASP A 291 4.05 -56.10 65.42
CA ASP A 291 3.75 -57.31 66.08
C ASP A 291 4.69 -58.42 65.51
N THR A 292 5.94 -58.38 66.01
CA THR A 292 6.96 -59.44 65.80
C THR A 292 6.50 -60.79 66.33
N ASN A 293 5.45 -60.84 67.15
CA ASN A 293 4.89 -62.12 67.68
C ASN A 293 4.02 -62.82 66.62
N GLN A 294 3.32 -62.11 65.73
CA GLN A 294 2.52 -62.82 64.73
C GLN A 294 3.36 -63.47 63.63
N LEU A 295 4.51 -62.90 63.27
CA LEU A 295 5.39 -63.53 62.29
C LEU A 295 5.93 -64.87 62.79
N MET A 296 6.28 -64.96 64.09
CA MET A 296 6.72 -66.22 64.72
C MET A 296 5.58 -67.23 64.79
N ILE A 297 4.35 -66.76 64.98
CA ILE A 297 3.19 -67.70 64.97
C ILE A 297 2.93 -68.22 63.55
N TYR A 298 3.01 -67.40 62.52
CA TYR A 298 2.83 -67.89 61.14
C TYR A 298 3.97 -68.80 60.69
N LEU A 299 5.22 -68.57 61.13
CA LEU A 299 6.35 -69.42 60.84
C LEU A 299 6.19 -70.78 61.58
N ALA A 300 5.67 -70.78 62.80
CA ALA A 300 5.39 -72.01 63.53
C ALA A 300 4.27 -72.85 62.89
N VAL A 301 3.19 -72.19 62.44
CA VAL A 301 2.09 -72.85 61.71
C VAL A 301 2.56 -73.43 60.37
N LEU A 302 3.43 -72.71 59.63
CA LEU A 302 4.01 -73.21 58.39
C LEU A 302 4.91 -74.44 58.61
N ALA A 303 5.72 -74.45 59.69
CA ALA A 303 6.56 -75.59 60.05
C ALA A 303 5.72 -76.82 60.40
N ILE A 304 4.62 -76.64 61.13
CA ILE A 304 3.70 -77.78 61.51
C ILE A 304 3.00 -78.30 60.23
N ALA A 305 2.57 -77.46 59.34
CA ALA A 305 1.97 -77.87 58.06
C ALA A 305 2.95 -78.67 57.18
N LEU A 306 4.20 -78.25 57.11
CA LEU A 306 5.24 -78.94 56.34
C LEU A 306 5.57 -80.31 56.94
N THR A 307 5.63 -80.43 58.26
CA THR A 307 5.84 -81.76 58.96
C THR A 307 4.66 -82.69 58.74
N ALA A 308 3.43 -82.19 58.76
CA ALA A 308 2.24 -83.00 58.48
C ALA A 308 2.22 -83.52 57.02
N ILE A 309 2.63 -82.68 56.05
CA ILE A 309 2.74 -83.07 54.62
C ILE A 309 3.81 -84.12 54.42
N VAL A 310 5.00 -83.98 55.07
CA VAL A 310 6.08 -84.98 55.01
C VAL A 310 5.65 -86.26 55.64
N GLY A 311 4.96 -86.22 56.82
CA GLY A 311 4.41 -87.39 57.49
C GLY A 311 3.41 -88.15 56.60
N LEU A 312 2.48 -87.40 55.92
CA LEU A 312 1.53 -88.02 55.00
C LEU A 312 2.17 -88.65 53.75
N VAL A 313 3.24 -88.04 53.24
CA VAL A 313 3.98 -88.59 52.10
C VAL A 313 4.73 -89.87 52.52
N VAL A 314 5.34 -89.90 53.72
CA VAL A 314 6.04 -91.10 54.26
C VAL A 314 5.05 -92.24 54.54
N VAL A 315 3.89 -91.95 55.13
CA VAL A 315 2.83 -92.93 55.34
C VAL A 315 2.26 -93.51 54.03
N ARG A 316 2.07 -92.65 53.01
CA ARG A 316 1.63 -93.07 51.68
C ARG A 316 2.67 -93.96 50.97
N ARG A 317 3.97 -93.68 51.12
CA ARG A 317 5.04 -94.53 50.56
C ARG A 317 5.11 -95.89 51.24
N ARG A 318 4.89 -96.03 52.61
CA ARG A 318 4.88 -97.30 53.32
C ARG A 318 3.64 -98.15 53.00
N ARG A 319 2.58 -97.64 52.48
CA ARG A 319 1.38 -98.41 52.05
C ARG A 319 1.46 -98.90 50.59
N ARG A 320 2.55 -98.59 49.89
CA ARG A 320 2.77 -99.02 48.49
C ARG A 320 3.98 -99.99 48.37
N GLN A 321 4.52 -100.44 49.44
CA GLN A 321 5.39 -101.62 49.52
C GLN A 321 4.59 -102.69 50.30
#